data_76812f4434c9be0a334713f128ab41ba
#
_entry.id   76812f4434c9be0a334713f128ab41ba
#
_cell.length_a   1.000
_cell.length_b   1.000
_cell.length_c   1.000
_cell.angle_alpha   90.00
_cell.angle_beta   90.00
_cell.angle_gamma   90.00
#
_symmetry.space_group_name_H-M   'P 1'
#
loop_
_entity.id
_entity.type
_entity.pdbx_description
1 polymer ?
#
loop_
_entity_poly.entity_id
_entity_poly.type
_entity_poly.pdbx_seq_one_letter_code
_entity_poly.pdbx_strand_id
1 'polypeptide(L)'
;MKRFYLLFLAAVAAFAVTACGEKDDPAPGPGPGPQPTGTDPTVTSLTETTIAGTTIGSDMTVAGLITNITTGKGIAGVPVTDGFSWVKTDANGVYQMKANSRARKVYICTPSAYKIGQASDGYPNFFPKTNIEAGKKFRVDFFLEPLAAAETDFRLLMIGDPQCATTGEVARYVSETIKKIKSTCEGMGNVYAMTLGDNIFDSNDTYYSVYSAMKNVNAGNWTIPFFVTIGNHDHDATKVSGSDHETMQYTSLESYVKTFGPQDYSFDRGDVHVISMDNVWVKGTDSSSKSNKKTCTYSAGFSSSQLAWLQGDIANVSNPETKTVILCCHIPFRGGATNGSGSSMNKDKNYENTLKLLQQFKEAHIMIGHTHYPQNYIHTEYKAAGGKPIYEHIHGAACGGWWASNCNVTGAPNGFAIYTVSNGTVKNWQAMNSNFDNDFQLRVYDGNQEFTGSKGYKLSWNKSSQSVAGYPAPGFAAASGAFVAEIWNDDTSNWKVEFWQNGAKVGDFRRAGDGGICNIPAVSFWYNVSGKTTDTYVNRTASHYWYYKPASGKPASETNWEVKAIQTVPTSGQTNTYTANKLTTDYSTFDKNK
;
A
#
# COMPACT_ATOMS: atom_id res chain seq x y z
N MET A 1 -7.59 47.25 -41.89
CA MET A 1 -8.49 48.38 -41.62
C MET A 1 -9.59 47.95 -40.67
N LYS A 2 -9.72 48.73 -39.61
CA LYS A 2 -10.86 48.86 -38.67
C LYS A 2 -11.25 47.67 -37.77
N ARG A 3 -10.99 47.93 -36.47
CA ARG A 3 -11.53 47.36 -35.25
C ARG A 3 -13.06 47.48 -35.16
N PHE A 4 -13.71 46.55 -34.44
CA PHE A 4 -14.87 46.88 -33.61
C PHE A 4 -14.88 46.00 -32.37
N TYR A 5 -14.87 46.66 -31.22
CA TYR A 5 -15.20 46.12 -29.89
C TYR A 5 -16.72 46.08 -29.71
N LEU A 6 -17.27 45.07 -29.05
CA LEU A 6 -18.57 45.19 -28.39
C LEU A 6 -18.54 44.55 -27.02
N LEU A 7 -18.73 45.37 -26.00
CA LEU A 7 -19.13 45.02 -24.64
C LEU A 7 -20.59 44.51 -24.65
N PHE A 8 -20.90 43.50 -23.82
CA PHE A 8 -22.28 43.29 -23.35
C PHE A 8 -22.33 43.16 -21.84
N LEU A 9 -23.19 44.00 -21.27
CA LEU A 9 -23.55 44.13 -19.85
C LEU A 9 -24.39 42.94 -19.36
N ALA A 10 -24.31 42.74 -18.04
CA ALA A 10 -25.09 41.84 -17.26
C ALA A 10 -26.61 42.16 -17.24
N ALA A 11 -27.43 41.12 -17.14
CA ALA A 11 -28.77 41.22 -16.63
C ALA A 11 -29.07 40.07 -15.67
N VAL A 12 -29.29 40.42 -14.41
CA VAL A 12 -29.80 39.54 -13.33
C VAL A 12 -31.28 39.37 -13.56
N ALA A 13 -31.75 38.13 -13.64
CA ALA A 13 -33.17 37.81 -13.52
C ALA A 13 -33.38 36.82 -12.36
N ALA A 14 -33.95 37.28 -11.28
CA ALA A 14 -34.41 36.44 -10.19
C ALA A 14 -35.72 35.75 -10.57
N PHE A 15 -35.77 34.45 -10.47
CA PHE A 15 -37.02 33.69 -10.43
C PHE A 15 -37.14 32.99 -9.08
N ALA A 16 -38.15 33.43 -8.33
CA ALA A 16 -38.61 32.71 -7.15
C ALA A 16 -39.47 31.52 -7.60
N VAL A 17 -39.15 30.33 -7.15
CA VAL A 17 -40.03 29.17 -7.21
C VAL A 17 -40.21 28.61 -5.82
N THR A 18 -41.49 28.50 -5.46
CA THR A 18 -42.01 28.03 -4.19
C THR A 18 -41.72 26.57 -3.92
N ALA A 19 -41.52 26.27 -2.63
CA ALA A 19 -41.18 24.99 -2.03
C ALA A 19 -42.23 23.90 -2.27
N CYS A 20 -41.75 22.68 -2.52
CA CYS A 20 -42.34 21.43 -2.05
C CYS A 20 -41.23 20.63 -1.36
N GLY A 21 -41.49 20.18 -0.12
CA GLY A 21 -40.48 19.59 0.74
C GLY A 21 -40.00 18.22 0.26
N GLU A 22 -38.73 18.08 0.24
CA GLU A 22 -38.00 16.80 0.23
C GLU A 22 -37.06 16.76 1.43
N LYS A 23 -36.89 15.57 1.98
CA LYS A 23 -36.13 15.31 3.20
C LYS A 23 -34.68 15.74 3.00
N ASP A 24 -34.17 16.50 3.95
CA ASP A 24 -32.77 16.90 4.04
C ASP A 24 -31.86 15.68 4.15
N ASP A 25 -31.21 15.29 3.03
CA ASP A 25 -29.96 14.60 3.10
C ASP A 25 -28.89 15.58 3.63
N PRO A 26 -28.01 15.17 4.55
CA PRO A 26 -26.97 16.06 5.04
C PRO A 26 -26.09 16.48 3.87
N ALA A 27 -25.91 17.78 3.69
CA ALA A 27 -25.05 18.36 2.68
C ALA A 27 -23.68 17.68 2.70
N PRO A 28 -23.08 17.35 1.53
CA PRO A 28 -21.72 16.83 1.47
C PRO A 28 -20.79 17.84 2.18
N GLY A 29 -20.03 17.33 3.15
CA GLY A 29 -19.05 18.15 3.86
C GLY A 29 -18.09 18.80 2.86
N PRO A 30 -17.49 19.95 3.18
CA PRO A 30 -16.59 20.64 2.28
C PRO A 30 -15.48 19.66 1.85
N GLY A 31 -15.33 19.50 0.55
CA GLY A 31 -14.23 18.72 -0.05
C GLY A 31 -12.89 19.21 0.52
N PRO A 32 -11.81 18.38 0.46
CA PRO A 32 -10.53 18.77 0.98
C PRO A 32 -10.10 20.07 0.29
N GLY A 33 -10.15 21.17 1.04
CA GLY A 33 -9.50 22.41 0.63
C GLY A 33 -8.01 22.18 0.47
N PRO A 34 -7.29 23.04 -0.30
CA PRO A 34 -5.84 22.93 -0.40
C PRO A 34 -5.26 22.86 1.02
N GLN A 35 -4.55 21.75 1.33
CA GLN A 35 -3.85 21.63 2.60
C GLN A 35 -2.85 22.79 2.68
N PRO A 36 -2.86 23.58 3.75
CA PRO A 36 -1.84 24.61 3.90
C PRO A 36 -0.48 23.90 3.87
N THR A 37 0.38 24.34 2.96
CA THR A 37 1.77 23.89 2.91
C THR A 37 2.43 24.35 4.19
N GLY A 38 2.65 23.45 5.15
CA GLY A 38 3.47 23.74 6.31
C GLY A 38 4.84 24.22 5.82
N THR A 39 5.50 25.05 6.61
CA THR A 39 6.87 25.45 6.31
C THR A 39 7.76 24.20 6.30
N ASP A 40 8.52 24.00 5.23
CA ASP A 40 9.44 22.85 5.14
C ASP A 40 10.44 22.87 6.32
N PRO A 41 10.83 21.71 6.86
CA PRO A 41 11.86 21.64 7.89
C PRO A 41 13.17 22.29 7.41
N THR A 42 13.84 23.00 8.31
CA THR A 42 15.09 23.69 8.00
C THR A 42 16.31 22.98 8.58
N VAL A 43 17.42 23.02 7.86
CA VAL A 43 18.72 22.47 8.31
C VAL A 43 19.77 23.55 8.20
N THR A 44 20.43 23.85 9.32
CA THR A 44 21.56 24.79 9.40
C THR A 44 22.69 24.20 10.24
N SER A 45 23.84 24.86 10.31
CA SER A 45 24.89 24.48 11.25
C SER A 45 24.45 24.82 12.68
N LEU A 46 24.65 23.88 13.60
CA LEU A 46 24.41 24.12 15.03
C LEU A 46 25.62 24.84 15.64
N THR A 47 25.45 26.12 15.91
CA THR A 47 26.46 26.99 16.55
C THR A 47 25.99 27.47 17.91
N GLU A 48 24.72 27.39 18.19
CA GLU A 48 24.09 27.84 19.42
C GLU A 48 24.38 26.89 20.60
N THR A 49 24.60 27.45 21.75
CA THR A 49 24.69 26.73 23.03
C THR A 49 23.36 26.70 23.79
N THR A 50 22.39 27.47 23.30
CA THR A 50 21.03 27.55 23.86
C THR A 50 20.03 27.78 22.75
N ILE A 51 18.94 27.00 22.73
CA ILE A 51 17.79 27.15 21.81
C ILE A 51 16.53 27.33 22.66
N ALA A 52 15.78 28.40 22.44
CA ALA A 52 14.52 28.68 23.15
C ALA A 52 14.60 28.51 24.69
N GLY A 53 15.75 28.89 25.31
CA GLY A 53 15.98 28.76 26.74
C GLY A 53 16.53 27.40 27.21
N THR A 54 16.63 26.41 26.34
CA THR A 54 17.21 25.09 26.65
C THR A 54 18.70 25.07 26.30
N THR A 55 19.56 24.73 27.25
CA THR A 55 21.00 24.55 27.04
C THR A 55 21.29 23.29 26.22
N ILE A 56 22.09 23.43 25.18
CA ILE A 56 22.50 22.31 24.31
C ILE A 56 23.81 21.70 24.84
N GLY A 57 23.83 20.40 25.05
CA GLY A 57 25.01 19.67 25.50
C GLY A 57 26.15 19.76 24.50
N SER A 58 27.36 19.92 24.98
CA SER A 58 28.55 20.13 24.13
C SER A 58 28.87 18.96 23.21
N ASP A 59 28.44 17.74 23.56
CA ASP A 59 28.62 16.51 22.80
C ASP A 59 27.43 16.18 21.85
N MET A 60 26.35 16.99 21.87
CA MET A 60 25.24 16.85 20.95
C MET A 60 25.65 17.24 19.54
N THR A 61 25.25 16.40 18.58
CA THR A 61 25.54 16.62 17.16
C THR A 61 24.33 17.16 16.39
N VAL A 62 23.12 16.95 16.92
CA VAL A 62 21.89 17.53 16.38
C VAL A 62 21.07 18.12 17.52
N ALA A 63 20.54 19.31 17.28
CA ALA A 63 19.50 19.91 18.11
C ALA A 63 18.53 20.71 17.23
N GLY A 64 17.37 21.04 17.76
CA GLY A 64 16.40 21.85 17.02
C GLY A 64 15.17 22.19 17.84
N LEU A 65 14.31 22.97 17.23
CA LEU A 65 13.05 23.44 17.78
C LEU A 65 11.90 22.93 16.94
N ILE A 66 10.85 22.42 17.57
CA ILE A 66 9.59 22.11 16.91
C ILE A 66 8.54 23.14 17.32
N THR A 67 8.05 23.89 16.35
CA THR A 67 7.22 25.07 16.57
C THR A 67 5.78 24.86 16.06
N ASN A 68 4.80 25.22 16.87
CA ASN A 68 3.43 25.38 16.43
C ASN A 68 3.31 26.69 15.64
N ILE A 69 3.04 26.61 14.34
CA ILE A 69 3.03 27.78 13.44
C ILE A 69 1.92 28.78 13.75
N THR A 70 0.84 28.36 14.40
CA THR A 70 -0.28 29.24 14.77
C THR A 70 0.04 30.08 16.00
N THR A 71 0.78 29.51 16.96
CA THR A 71 1.05 30.19 18.24
C THR A 71 2.48 30.74 18.33
N GLY A 72 3.39 30.31 17.46
CA GLY A 72 4.83 30.59 17.51
C GLY A 72 5.56 29.93 18.69
N LYS A 73 4.88 29.06 19.47
CA LYS A 73 5.46 28.40 20.65
C LYS A 73 6.04 27.03 20.30
N GLY A 74 7.03 26.60 21.07
CA GLY A 74 7.56 25.25 21.01
C GLY A 74 6.51 24.21 21.40
N ILE A 75 6.61 23.01 20.82
CA ILE A 75 5.72 21.88 21.06
C ILE A 75 6.46 20.83 21.87
N ALA A 76 6.02 20.56 23.09
CA ALA A 76 6.60 19.54 23.97
C ALA A 76 6.17 18.13 23.59
N GLY A 77 7.03 17.13 23.86
CA GLY A 77 6.70 15.71 23.78
C GLY A 77 6.66 15.12 22.36
N VAL A 78 7.06 15.87 21.32
CA VAL A 78 7.14 15.35 19.94
C VAL A 78 8.30 14.38 19.82
N PRO A 79 8.06 13.11 19.36
CA PRO A 79 9.13 12.15 19.12
C PRO A 79 9.98 12.56 17.90
N VAL A 80 11.30 12.52 18.06
CA VAL A 80 12.29 12.81 17.03
C VAL A 80 13.29 11.68 16.94
N THR A 81 13.68 11.30 15.75
CA THR A 81 14.62 10.20 15.50
C THR A 81 15.64 10.57 14.43
N ASP A 82 16.77 9.90 14.49
CA ASP A 82 17.81 9.88 13.45
C ASP A 82 17.80 8.59 12.61
N GLY A 83 16.76 7.75 12.80
CA GLY A 83 16.63 6.42 12.20
C GLY A 83 17.27 5.28 13.02
N PHE A 84 17.89 5.62 14.18
CA PHE A 84 18.54 4.66 15.07
C PHE A 84 18.08 4.82 16.53
N SER A 85 17.91 6.06 16.98
CA SER A 85 17.54 6.40 18.35
C SER A 85 16.38 7.40 18.37
N TRP A 86 15.72 7.50 19.52
CA TRP A 86 14.60 8.40 19.75
C TRP A 86 14.86 9.35 20.91
N VAL A 87 14.43 10.59 20.73
CA VAL A 87 14.32 11.60 21.78
C VAL A 87 12.95 12.28 21.70
N LYS A 88 12.56 13.03 22.72
CA LYS A 88 11.37 13.89 22.71
C LYS A 88 11.75 15.34 22.93
N THR A 89 10.96 16.24 22.39
CA THR A 89 11.08 17.67 22.72
C THR A 89 10.74 17.92 24.18
N ASP A 90 11.48 18.84 24.80
CA ASP A 90 11.24 19.33 26.16
C ASP A 90 10.04 20.30 26.24
N ALA A 91 9.83 20.91 27.42
CA ALA A 91 8.74 21.86 27.65
C ALA A 91 8.81 23.13 26.75
N ASN A 92 9.99 23.45 26.22
CA ASN A 92 10.23 24.58 25.32
C ASN A 92 10.11 24.19 23.83
N GLY A 93 9.84 22.90 23.53
CA GLY A 93 9.80 22.37 22.18
C GLY A 93 11.18 22.03 21.60
N VAL A 94 12.23 21.99 22.42
CA VAL A 94 13.61 21.74 22.00
C VAL A 94 13.93 20.27 22.16
N TYR A 95 14.60 19.70 21.17
CA TYR A 95 15.21 18.37 21.25
C TYR A 95 16.71 18.46 20.98
N GLN A 96 17.45 17.50 21.48
CA GLN A 96 18.88 17.35 21.20
C GLN A 96 19.27 15.88 21.26
N MET A 97 20.18 15.49 20.38
CA MET A 97 20.66 14.12 20.31
C MET A 97 22.10 14.04 19.79
N LYS A 98 22.77 12.95 20.14
CA LYS A 98 24.00 12.53 19.49
C LYS A 98 23.64 11.57 18.38
N ALA A 99 23.50 12.08 17.17
CA ALA A 99 23.06 11.29 16.03
C ALA A 99 24.05 10.17 15.71
N ASN A 100 23.53 9.02 15.25
CA ASN A 100 24.32 7.90 14.77
C ASN A 100 25.18 8.33 13.58
N SER A 101 26.38 7.79 13.47
CA SER A 101 27.31 8.10 12.36
C SER A 101 26.79 7.66 10.98
N ARG A 102 25.81 6.76 10.91
CA ARG A 102 25.12 6.33 9.69
C ARG A 102 23.82 7.10 9.44
N ALA A 103 23.40 7.99 10.34
CA ALA A 103 22.18 8.77 10.15
C ALA A 103 22.32 9.71 8.96
N ARG A 104 21.34 9.71 8.07
CA ARG A 104 21.25 10.61 6.91
C ARG A 104 20.22 11.70 7.11
N LYS A 105 19.21 11.43 7.93
CA LYS A 105 18.08 12.32 8.21
C LYS A 105 17.85 12.41 9.70
N VAL A 106 17.29 13.52 10.12
CA VAL A 106 16.56 13.64 11.39
C VAL A 106 15.13 13.97 11.05
N TYR A 107 14.18 13.30 11.67
CA TYR A 107 12.76 13.40 11.33
C TYR A 107 11.88 13.14 12.55
N ILE A 108 10.60 13.44 12.41
CA ILE A 108 9.61 13.36 13.48
C ILE A 108 8.56 12.29 13.21
N CYS A 109 8.02 11.69 14.27
CA CYS A 109 6.71 11.09 14.24
C CYS A 109 5.68 12.22 14.36
N THR A 110 4.94 12.54 13.28
CA THR A 110 3.96 13.61 13.31
C THR A 110 2.79 13.26 14.24
N PRO A 111 2.57 14.01 15.34
CA PRO A 111 1.52 13.67 16.28
C PRO A 111 0.11 13.90 15.71
N SER A 112 -0.86 13.12 16.16
CA SER A 112 -2.24 13.16 15.67
C SER A 112 -2.97 14.50 15.83
N ALA A 113 -2.49 15.37 16.71
CA ALA A 113 -3.05 16.73 16.91
C ALA A 113 -2.63 17.73 15.83
N TYR A 114 -1.72 17.35 14.93
CA TYR A 114 -1.18 18.23 13.90
C TYR A 114 -1.45 17.71 12.51
N LYS A 115 -1.57 18.61 11.53
CA LYS A 115 -1.72 18.26 10.12
C LYS A 115 -0.49 17.53 9.60
N ILE A 116 -0.69 16.61 8.67
CA ILE A 116 0.39 16.14 7.82
C ILE A 116 0.63 17.22 6.77
N GLY A 117 1.71 17.99 6.94
CA GLY A 117 2.11 18.97 5.95
C GLY A 117 2.69 18.30 4.70
N GLN A 118 2.66 19.02 3.58
CA GLN A 118 3.28 18.58 2.34
C GLN A 118 4.38 19.54 1.92
N ALA A 119 5.54 19.01 1.55
CA ALA A 119 6.62 19.77 0.95
C ALA A 119 6.23 20.27 -0.45
N SER A 120 7.01 21.17 -1.02
CA SER A 120 6.79 21.74 -2.35
C SER A 120 6.71 20.69 -3.49
N ASP A 121 7.20 19.47 -3.24
CA ASP A 121 7.10 18.33 -4.17
C ASP A 121 5.89 17.42 -3.89
N GLY A 122 5.02 17.79 -2.94
CA GLY A 122 3.78 17.07 -2.61
C GLY A 122 3.93 15.89 -1.64
N TYR A 123 5.16 15.53 -1.24
CA TYR A 123 5.38 14.50 -0.24
C TYR A 123 5.23 15.06 1.18
N PRO A 124 4.87 14.21 2.17
CA PRO A 124 4.81 14.63 3.57
C PRO A 124 6.14 15.20 4.06
N ASN A 125 6.09 16.33 4.77
CA ASN A 125 7.28 17.09 5.17
C ASN A 125 7.75 16.81 6.62
N PHE A 126 7.65 15.57 7.07
CA PHE A 126 8.12 15.14 8.41
C PHE A 126 9.65 14.99 8.51
N PHE A 127 10.38 15.22 7.43
CA PHE A 127 11.85 15.19 7.36
C PHE A 127 12.38 16.30 6.44
N PRO A 128 13.61 16.82 6.69
CA PRO A 128 14.24 17.79 5.79
C PRO A 128 14.82 17.12 4.54
N LYS A 129 14.83 17.83 3.41
CA LYS A 129 15.45 17.33 2.17
C LYS A 129 16.97 17.21 2.30
N THR A 130 17.60 18.12 3.02
CA THR A 130 19.04 18.10 3.30
C THR A 130 19.40 16.94 4.22
N ASN A 131 20.49 16.23 3.89
CA ASN A 131 21.05 15.20 4.75
C ASN A 131 21.88 15.83 5.89
N ILE A 132 21.92 15.14 7.03
CA ILE A 132 22.97 15.34 8.02
C ILE A 132 24.19 14.48 7.67
N GLU A 133 25.34 14.82 8.22
CA GLU A 133 26.61 14.13 7.95
C GLU A 133 27.36 13.85 9.25
N ALA A 134 27.98 12.68 9.33
CA ALA A 134 28.80 12.28 10.46
C ALA A 134 29.93 13.31 10.74
N GLY A 135 30.17 13.59 12.01
CA GLY A 135 31.22 14.53 12.45
C GLY A 135 30.89 16.02 12.32
N LYS A 136 29.74 16.37 11.78
CA LYS A 136 29.22 17.73 11.73
C LYS A 136 28.11 17.95 12.75
N LYS A 137 27.84 19.19 13.10
CA LYS A 137 26.75 19.59 14.00
C LYS A 137 25.66 20.32 13.24
N PHE A 138 24.40 19.90 13.43
CA PHE A 138 23.26 20.44 12.71
C PHE A 138 22.17 20.95 13.66
N ARG A 139 21.58 22.07 13.30
CA ARG A 139 20.30 22.51 13.82
C ARG A 139 19.23 22.14 12.80
N VAL A 140 18.19 21.39 13.25
CA VAL A 140 17.06 20.94 12.40
C VAL A 140 15.78 21.38 13.07
N ASP A 141 15.06 22.33 12.49
CA ASP A 141 13.81 22.85 13.03
C ASP A 141 12.61 22.35 12.22
N PHE A 142 11.50 22.08 12.92
CA PHE A 142 10.23 21.64 12.32
C PHE A 142 9.10 22.61 12.67
N PHE A 143 8.11 22.69 11.78
CA PHE A 143 7.00 23.61 11.87
C PHE A 143 5.69 22.87 11.68
N LEU A 144 4.86 22.80 12.72
CA LEU A 144 3.64 22.01 12.72
C LEU A 144 2.39 22.89 12.81
N GLU A 145 1.42 22.64 11.95
CA GLU A 145 0.12 23.28 11.98
C GLU A 145 -0.85 22.44 12.81
N PRO A 146 -1.47 22.99 13.87
CA PRO A 146 -2.44 22.24 14.66
C PRO A 146 -3.71 21.97 13.87
N LEU A 147 -4.33 20.79 14.12
CA LEU A 147 -5.67 20.50 13.66
C LEU A 147 -6.69 21.32 14.45
N ALA A 148 -7.77 21.76 13.78
CA ALA A 148 -8.89 22.43 14.44
C ALA A 148 -9.71 21.48 15.34
N ALA A 149 -9.74 20.18 15.00
CA ALA A 149 -10.38 19.10 15.76
C ALA A 149 -9.63 17.79 15.51
N ALA A 150 -9.77 16.82 16.42
CA ALA A 150 -9.19 15.49 16.25
C ALA A 150 -9.80 14.79 15.02
N GLU A 151 -8.94 14.18 14.21
CA GLU A 151 -9.34 13.35 13.07
C GLU A 151 -9.65 11.93 13.55
N THR A 152 -10.87 11.68 13.97
CA THR A 152 -11.32 10.34 14.38
C THR A 152 -11.69 9.45 13.19
N ASP A 153 -12.01 10.07 12.05
CA ASP A 153 -12.48 9.43 10.83
C ASP A 153 -11.59 9.85 9.66
N PHE A 154 -10.96 8.86 9.03
CA PHE A 154 -10.08 9.08 7.89
C PHE A 154 -9.98 7.81 7.01
N ARG A 155 -9.34 7.94 5.86
CA ARG A 155 -9.10 6.84 4.93
C ARG A 155 -7.62 6.70 4.66
N LEU A 156 -7.19 5.44 4.58
CA LEU A 156 -5.85 5.06 4.14
C LEU A 156 -5.96 4.34 2.80
N LEU A 157 -5.22 4.82 1.82
CA LEU A 157 -5.07 4.16 0.51
C LEU A 157 -3.77 3.40 0.52
N MET A 158 -3.83 2.10 0.23
CA MET A 158 -2.67 1.21 0.17
C MET A 158 -2.44 0.79 -1.28
N ILE A 159 -1.26 1.10 -1.82
CA ILE A 159 -0.91 0.90 -3.21
C ILE A 159 0.26 -0.07 -3.28
N GLY A 160 0.01 -1.31 -3.68
CA GLY A 160 1.07 -2.29 -3.89
C GLY A 160 1.81 -2.05 -5.21
N ASP A 161 3.11 -2.21 -5.20
CA ASP A 161 3.98 -2.41 -6.36
C ASP A 161 3.63 -1.58 -7.63
N PRO A 162 3.80 -0.26 -7.62
CA PRO A 162 3.73 0.54 -8.84
C PRO A 162 4.75 0.12 -9.89
N GLN A 163 5.93 -0.28 -9.47
CA GLN A 163 7.00 -1.00 -10.19
C GLN A 163 7.26 -0.48 -11.61
N CYS A 164 7.37 0.85 -11.75
CA CYS A 164 7.62 1.47 -13.04
C CYS A 164 9.10 1.38 -13.44
N ALA A 165 9.40 0.76 -14.58
CA ALA A 165 10.74 0.67 -15.16
C ALA A 165 11.01 1.76 -16.21
N THR A 166 9.97 2.38 -16.76
CA THR A 166 10.05 3.36 -17.85
C THR A 166 9.10 4.53 -17.63
N THR A 167 9.35 5.64 -18.31
CA THR A 167 8.44 6.80 -18.30
C THR A 167 7.07 6.48 -18.93
N GLY A 168 7.00 5.53 -19.86
CA GLY A 168 5.74 5.06 -20.43
C GLY A 168 4.88 4.31 -19.39
N GLU A 169 5.52 3.51 -18.53
CA GLU A 169 4.84 2.84 -17.42
C GLU A 169 4.41 3.83 -16.33
N VAL A 170 5.21 4.85 -16.04
CA VAL A 170 4.80 5.96 -15.18
C VAL A 170 3.58 6.67 -15.75
N ALA A 171 3.53 6.92 -17.06
CA ALA A 171 2.37 7.54 -17.71
C ALA A 171 1.11 6.66 -17.56
N ARG A 172 1.22 5.33 -17.65
CA ARG A 172 0.10 4.39 -17.36
C ARG A 172 -0.32 4.44 -15.90
N TYR A 173 0.63 4.42 -14.97
CA TYR A 173 0.33 4.55 -13.54
C TYR A 173 -0.49 5.82 -13.24
N VAL A 174 -0.13 6.94 -13.88
CA VAL A 174 -0.87 8.20 -13.77
C VAL A 174 -2.27 8.11 -14.37
N SER A 175 -2.38 7.61 -15.60
CA SER A 175 -3.64 7.59 -16.35
C SER A 175 -4.61 6.52 -15.88
N GLU A 176 -4.16 5.50 -15.19
CA GLU A 176 -4.96 4.40 -14.65
C GLU A 176 -5.14 4.55 -13.13
N THR A 177 -4.15 4.15 -12.34
CA THR A 177 -4.27 4.03 -10.87
C THR A 177 -4.41 5.39 -10.19
N ILE A 178 -3.56 6.38 -10.50
CA ILE A 178 -3.64 7.72 -9.90
C ILE A 178 -4.95 8.42 -10.28
N LYS A 179 -5.36 8.29 -11.54
CA LYS A 179 -6.66 8.81 -12.00
C LYS A 179 -7.81 8.19 -11.22
N LYS A 180 -7.80 6.86 -11.03
CA LYS A 180 -8.82 6.15 -10.25
C LYS A 180 -8.83 6.58 -8.79
N ILE A 181 -7.66 6.73 -8.16
CA ILE A 181 -7.56 7.24 -6.78
C ILE A 181 -8.19 8.64 -6.69
N LYS A 182 -7.86 9.55 -7.60
CA LYS A 182 -8.42 10.90 -7.62
C LYS A 182 -9.94 10.88 -7.71
N SER A 183 -10.51 10.12 -8.66
CA SER A 183 -11.96 10.02 -8.83
C SER A 183 -12.66 9.30 -7.65
N THR A 184 -12.02 8.31 -7.05
CA THR A 184 -12.58 7.61 -5.88
C THR A 184 -12.59 8.51 -4.64
N CYS A 185 -11.60 9.37 -4.48
CA CYS A 185 -11.44 10.24 -3.31
C CYS A 185 -12.04 11.63 -3.48
N GLU A 186 -12.63 11.91 -4.63
CA GLU A 186 -13.30 13.20 -4.88
C GLU A 186 -14.39 13.44 -3.82
N GLY A 187 -14.33 14.59 -3.13
CA GLY A 187 -15.22 14.93 -2.04
C GLY A 187 -14.97 14.21 -0.70
N MET A 188 -13.99 13.30 -0.63
CA MET A 188 -13.62 12.67 0.65
C MET A 188 -12.66 13.57 1.43
N GLY A 189 -12.95 13.79 2.72
CA GLY A 189 -12.01 14.43 3.65
C GLY A 189 -11.06 13.40 4.28
N ASN A 190 -9.94 13.88 4.82
CA ASN A 190 -9.01 13.12 5.64
C ASN A 190 -8.54 11.82 4.96
N VAL A 191 -7.93 11.95 3.79
CA VAL A 191 -7.39 10.83 3.00
C VAL A 191 -5.87 10.88 3.01
N TYR A 192 -5.24 9.74 3.25
CA TYR A 192 -3.79 9.55 3.24
C TYR A 192 -3.46 8.37 2.32
N ALA A 193 -2.45 8.50 1.48
CA ALA A 193 -2.02 7.44 0.57
C ALA A 193 -0.63 6.93 0.96
N MET A 194 -0.40 5.64 0.74
CA MET A 194 0.87 4.98 1.01
C MET A 194 1.16 3.91 -0.04
N THR A 195 2.37 3.90 -0.60
CA THR A 195 2.84 2.76 -1.36
C THR A 195 3.39 1.67 -0.43
N LEU A 196 3.38 0.44 -0.90
CA LEU A 196 3.84 -0.73 -0.16
C LEU A 196 5.11 -1.35 -0.78
N GLY A 197 6.00 -0.47 -1.25
CA GLY A 197 7.28 -0.84 -1.85
C GLY A 197 7.21 -1.10 -3.35
N ASP A 198 8.38 -1.38 -3.92
CA ASP A 198 8.61 -1.56 -5.35
C ASP A 198 7.99 -0.41 -6.18
N ASN A 199 8.40 0.80 -5.87
CA ASN A 199 7.94 2.00 -6.56
C ASN A 199 8.53 2.06 -7.97
N ILE A 200 9.78 1.61 -8.13
CA ILE A 200 10.48 1.43 -9.40
C ILE A 200 10.84 -0.04 -9.63
N PHE A 201 11.38 -0.35 -10.80
CA PHE A 201 11.85 -1.69 -11.17
C PHE A 201 13.35 -1.67 -11.47
N ASP A 202 14.16 -2.00 -10.46
CA ASP A 202 15.62 -2.06 -10.47
C ASP A 202 16.34 -0.78 -10.90
N SER A 203 17.52 -0.56 -10.37
CA SER A 203 18.36 0.58 -10.69
C SER A 203 19.34 0.29 -11.83
N ASN A 204 19.41 1.19 -12.77
CA ASN A 204 20.47 1.32 -13.78
C ASN A 204 20.42 2.76 -14.33
N ASP A 205 20.84 2.99 -15.57
CA ASP A 205 20.96 4.32 -16.18
C ASP A 205 19.67 5.14 -16.17
N THR A 206 18.49 4.51 -16.08
CA THR A 206 17.18 5.17 -16.04
C THR A 206 16.63 5.35 -14.62
N TYR A 207 17.31 4.82 -13.58
CA TYR A 207 16.82 4.81 -12.20
C TYR A 207 16.34 6.19 -11.74
N TYR A 208 17.21 7.19 -11.82
CA TYR A 208 16.87 8.55 -11.36
C TYR A 208 15.78 9.22 -12.18
N SER A 209 15.70 8.97 -13.49
CA SER A 209 14.65 9.53 -14.33
C SER A 209 13.28 8.95 -13.97
N VAL A 210 13.20 7.65 -13.68
CA VAL A 210 11.97 6.99 -13.22
C VAL A 210 11.58 7.49 -11.82
N TYR A 211 12.52 7.58 -10.89
CA TYR A 211 12.28 8.16 -9.56
C TYR A 211 11.78 9.61 -9.65
N SER A 212 12.42 10.44 -10.47
CA SER A 212 12.00 11.82 -10.67
C SER A 212 10.59 11.90 -11.25
N ALA A 213 10.26 11.05 -12.22
CA ALA A 213 8.92 11.01 -12.81
C ALA A 213 7.86 10.55 -11.78
N MET A 214 8.13 9.50 -11.00
CA MET A 214 7.26 9.04 -9.92
C MET A 214 7.00 10.12 -8.89
N LYS A 215 8.07 10.81 -8.46
CA LYS A 215 7.99 11.91 -7.53
C LYS A 215 7.12 13.05 -8.06
N ASN A 216 7.34 13.48 -9.30
CA ASN A 216 6.57 14.55 -9.94
C ASN A 216 5.11 14.17 -10.15
N VAL A 217 4.82 12.91 -10.45
CA VAL A 217 3.45 12.38 -10.55
C VAL A 217 2.72 12.49 -9.22
N ASN A 218 3.40 12.15 -8.14
CA ASN A 218 2.82 12.19 -6.80
C ASN A 218 2.75 13.63 -6.24
N ALA A 219 3.61 14.55 -6.71
CA ALA A 219 3.60 15.95 -6.32
C ALA A 219 2.47 16.73 -7.02
N GLY A 220 2.64 17.24 -8.13
CA GLY A 220 1.68 17.97 -8.98
C GLY A 220 0.50 18.61 -8.25
N ASN A 221 -0.71 18.41 -8.75
CA ASN A 221 -1.97 18.85 -8.13
C ASN A 221 -2.51 17.85 -7.08
N TRP A 222 -1.67 16.98 -6.57
CA TRP A 222 -2.07 16.00 -5.58
C TRP A 222 -2.25 16.66 -4.21
N THR A 223 -3.46 16.58 -3.67
CA THR A 223 -3.82 17.20 -2.39
C THR A 223 -3.80 16.21 -1.21
N ILE A 224 -3.59 14.93 -1.48
CA ILE A 224 -3.54 13.85 -0.49
C ILE A 224 -2.09 13.64 -0.07
N PRO A 225 -1.75 13.66 1.23
CA PRO A 225 -0.41 13.29 1.69
C PRO A 225 -0.06 11.88 1.24
N PHE A 226 1.06 11.74 0.55
CA PHE A 226 1.47 10.50 -0.11
C PHE A 226 2.77 9.98 0.49
N PHE A 227 2.66 8.94 1.30
CA PHE A 227 3.77 8.27 1.96
C PHE A 227 4.35 7.16 1.07
N VAL A 228 5.63 6.86 1.24
CA VAL A 228 6.33 5.87 0.40
C VAL A 228 7.00 4.84 1.29
N THR A 229 6.63 3.57 1.15
CA THR A 229 7.38 2.43 1.71
C THR A 229 8.37 1.92 0.68
N ILE A 230 9.49 1.40 1.12
CA ILE A 230 10.54 0.83 0.27
C ILE A 230 10.27 -0.65 -0.03
N GLY A 231 10.60 -1.10 -1.26
CA GLY A 231 10.60 -2.51 -1.64
C GLY A 231 11.96 -2.99 -2.16
N ASN A 232 12.05 -4.25 -2.58
CA ASN A 232 13.33 -4.83 -2.97
C ASN A 232 13.89 -4.26 -4.28
N HIS A 233 13.04 -3.80 -5.18
CA HIS A 233 13.46 -3.13 -6.41
C HIS A 233 13.84 -1.65 -6.20
N ASP A 234 13.49 -1.07 -5.05
CA ASP A 234 13.86 0.30 -4.67
C ASP A 234 15.27 0.40 -4.07
N HIS A 235 15.90 -0.73 -3.72
CA HIS A 235 17.30 -0.77 -3.30
C HIS A 235 18.22 -0.59 -4.50
N ASP A 236 19.09 0.42 -4.46
CA ASP A 236 20.02 0.73 -5.55
C ASP A 236 21.19 -0.25 -5.58
N ALA A 237 21.08 -1.29 -6.40
CA ALA A 237 22.13 -2.30 -6.57
C ALA A 237 23.46 -1.74 -7.09
N THR A 238 23.45 -0.57 -7.75
CA THR A 238 24.68 0.10 -8.23
C THR A 238 25.49 0.71 -7.10
N LYS A 239 24.85 0.96 -5.96
CA LYS A 239 25.45 1.54 -4.75
C LYS A 239 25.89 0.50 -3.74
N VAL A 240 25.42 -0.75 -3.84
CA VAL A 240 25.78 -1.80 -2.89
C VAL A 240 27.29 -1.97 -2.82
N SER A 241 27.83 -1.80 -1.62
CA SER A 241 29.25 -1.95 -1.31
C SER A 241 29.45 -2.58 0.08
N GLY A 242 30.69 -3.01 0.37
CA GLY A 242 31.00 -3.71 1.61
C GLY A 242 30.73 -5.20 1.55
N SER A 243 31.01 -5.91 2.64
CA SER A 243 30.87 -7.36 2.78
C SER A 243 29.94 -7.80 3.89
N ASP A 244 29.54 -6.89 4.76
CA ASP A 244 28.57 -7.13 5.85
C ASP A 244 27.21 -6.56 5.49
N HIS A 245 26.17 -7.15 6.06
CA HIS A 245 24.78 -6.75 5.82
C HIS A 245 24.52 -5.27 6.10
N GLU A 246 24.97 -4.76 7.24
CA GLU A 246 24.70 -3.40 7.67
C GLU A 246 25.25 -2.35 6.68
N THR A 247 26.45 -2.60 6.12
CA THR A 247 27.06 -1.73 5.13
C THR A 247 26.34 -1.85 3.77
N MET A 248 26.01 -3.08 3.33
CA MET A 248 25.29 -3.28 2.07
C MET A 248 23.90 -2.66 2.12
N GLN A 249 23.18 -2.85 3.23
CA GLN A 249 21.87 -2.22 3.47
C GLN A 249 22.00 -0.69 3.41
N TYR A 250 22.91 -0.11 4.18
CA TYR A 250 23.13 1.32 4.23
C TYR A 250 23.43 1.93 2.86
N THR A 251 24.31 1.31 2.08
CA THR A 251 24.72 1.86 0.78
C THR A 251 23.64 1.70 -0.29
N SER A 252 22.87 0.61 -0.28
CA SER A 252 21.76 0.40 -1.21
C SER A 252 20.62 1.41 -1.05
N LEU A 253 20.48 2.00 0.14
CA LEU A 253 19.44 2.99 0.46
C LEU A 253 19.74 4.41 -0.03
N GLU A 254 20.95 4.69 -0.54
CA GLU A 254 21.38 6.07 -0.86
C GLU A 254 20.41 6.79 -1.80
N SER A 255 20.04 6.14 -2.88
CA SER A 255 19.14 6.73 -3.90
C SER A 255 17.71 6.88 -3.40
N TYR A 256 17.20 5.91 -2.64
CA TYR A 256 15.88 5.97 -2.03
C TYR A 256 15.79 7.13 -1.03
N VAL A 257 16.69 7.19 -0.06
CA VAL A 257 16.68 8.23 1.00
C VAL A 257 16.84 9.62 0.40
N LYS A 258 17.65 9.79 -0.63
CA LYS A 258 17.80 11.04 -1.36
C LYS A 258 16.48 11.49 -2.01
N THR A 259 15.67 10.56 -2.49
CA THR A 259 14.47 10.83 -3.28
C THR A 259 13.21 10.90 -2.40
N PHE A 260 12.97 9.90 -1.56
CA PHE A 260 11.73 9.72 -0.81
C PHE A 260 11.87 9.98 0.70
N GLY A 261 13.08 10.07 1.23
CA GLY A 261 13.34 10.30 2.65
C GLY A 261 13.65 9.01 3.42
N PRO A 262 13.43 8.99 4.75
CA PRO A 262 13.77 7.84 5.59
C PRO A 262 12.97 6.61 5.19
N GLN A 263 13.61 5.43 5.23
CA GLN A 263 12.98 4.14 4.93
C GLN A 263 12.14 3.59 6.08
N ASP A 264 12.56 3.89 7.33
CA ASP A 264 11.83 3.52 8.54
C ASP A 264 11.28 4.80 9.17
N TYR A 265 9.96 4.91 9.32
CA TYR A 265 9.31 6.10 9.90
C TYR A 265 7.91 5.78 10.41
N SER A 266 7.33 6.69 11.20
CA SER A 266 5.98 6.58 11.71
C SER A 266 5.25 7.92 11.75
N PHE A 267 3.93 7.87 11.87
CA PHE A 267 3.06 9.04 12.12
C PHE A 267 1.75 8.62 12.78
N ASP A 268 1.11 9.54 13.48
CA ASP A 268 -0.17 9.30 14.15
C ASP A 268 -1.33 9.98 13.43
N ARG A 269 -2.48 9.28 13.33
CA ARG A 269 -3.76 9.87 12.94
C ARG A 269 -4.88 9.38 13.86
N GLY A 270 -5.55 10.30 14.55
CA GLY A 270 -6.49 9.92 15.61
C GLY A 270 -5.84 8.92 16.58
N ASP A 271 -6.52 7.82 16.85
CA ASP A 271 -6.02 6.70 17.67
C ASP A 271 -5.39 5.59 16.81
N VAL A 272 -4.75 5.94 15.72
CA VAL A 272 -3.98 5.00 14.88
C VAL A 272 -2.54 5.45 14.77
N HIS A 273 -1.64 4.52 15.04
CA HIS A 273 -0.20 4.65 14.85
C HIS A 273 0.19 3.91 13.57
N VAL A 274 0.70 4.61 12.57
CA VAL A 274 1.11 4.06 11.28
C VAL A 274 2.63 4.03 11.22
N ILE A 275 3.19 2.87 10.91
CA ILE A 275 4.62 2.62 10.83
C ILE A 275 4.95 2.11 9.44
N SER A 276 6.00 2.65 8.81
CA SER A 276 6.61 2.11 7.59
C SER A 276 8.00 1.61 7.89
N MET A 277 8.33 0.39 7.48
CA MET A 277 9.66 -0.20 7.71
C MET A 277 10.16 -0.99 6.51
N ASP A 278 11.47 -0.87 6.29
CA ASP A 278 12.20 -1.68 5.32
C ASP A 278 12.45 -3.09 5.84
N ASN A 279 11.71 -4.07 5.32
CA ASN A 279 11.93 -5.47 5.66
C ASN A 279 12.69 -6.27 4.57
N VAL A 280 13.36 -5.57 3.67
CA VAL A 280 14.28 -6.16 2.69
C VAL A 280 15.66 -6.31 3.31
N TRP A 281 16.15 -7.52 3.40
CA TRP A 281 17.49 -7.83 3.92
C TRP A 281 18.46 -8.03 2.74
N VAL A 282 19.18 -6.98 2.36
CA VAL A 282 20.13 -7.02 1.25
C VAL A 282 21.31 -7.93 1.58
N LYS A 283 21.65 -8.85 0.67
CA LYS A 283 22.75 -9.82 0.79
C LYS A 283 23.90 -9.60 -0.20
N GLY A 284 23.69 -8.78 -1.20
CA GLY A 284 24.64 -8.53 -2.26
C GLY A 284 23.94 -8.12 -3.56
N THR A 285 24.61 -8.37 -4.67
CA THR A 285 24.07 -8.04 -6.01
C THR A 285 24.25 -9.19 -6.98
N ASP A 286 23.33 -9.27 -7.94
CA ASP A 286 23.42 -10.17 -9.09
C ASP A 286 23.45 -9.36 -10.39
N SER A 287 24.43 -9.63 -11.23
CA SER A 287 24.55 -9.07 -12.58
C SER A 287 24.22 -10.09 -13.68
N SER A 288 23.84 -11.31 -13.30
CA SER A 288 23.51 -12.39 -14.25
C SER A 288 22.08 -12.30 -14.79
N SER A 289 21.32 -11.25 -14.42
CA SER A 289 19.93 -11.10 -14.87
C SER A 289 19.85 -11.01 -16.39
N LYS A 290 18.84 -11.66 -16.97
CA LYS A 290 18.57 -11.68 -18.42
C LYS A 290 18.36 -10.28 -19.03
N SER A 291 18.22 -9.25 -18.20
CA SER A 291 18.02 -7.86 -18.60
C SER A 291 19.28 -7.03 -18.67
N ASN A 292 20.47 -7.61 -18.42
CA ASN A 292 21.76 -6.92 -18.25
C ASN A 292 21.72 -5.82 -17.15
N LYS A 293 20.78 -5.90 -16.22
CA LYS A 293 20.62 -4.99 -15.10
C LYS A 293 21.17 -5.60 -13.83
N LYS A 294 21.88 -4.80 -13.05
CA LYS A 294 22.33 -5.19 -11.72
C LYS A 294 21.13 -5.13 -10.77
N THR A 295 20.84 -6.22 -10.05
CA THR A 295 19.76 -6.32 -9.08
C THR A 295 20.29 -6.64 -7.69
N CYS A 296 19.58 -6.28 -6.63
CA CYS A 296 19.92 -6.72 -5.28
C CYS A 296 19.50 -8.18 -5.07
N THR A 297 20.40 -8.97 -4.47
CA THR A 297 20.02 -10.25 -3.87
C THR A 297 19.61 -9.99 -2.42
N TYR A 298 18.54 -10.61 -1.97
CA TYR A 298 17.96 -10.33 -0.67
C TYR A 298 17.30 -11.55 -0.02
N SER A 299 16.98 -11.40 1.26
CA SER A 299 15.96 -12.14 2.00
C SER A 299 15.05 -11.14 2.70
N ALA A 300 14.13 -11.58 3.55
CA ALA A 300 13.25 -10.68 4.27
C ALA A 300 13.51 -10.75 5.78
N GLY A 301 13.49 -9.61 6.44
CA GLY A 301 13.65 -9.51 7.89
C GLY A 301 14.10 -8.13 8.34
N PHE A 302 14.08 -7.94 9.65
CA PHE A 302 14.60 -6.74 10.29
C PHE A 302 15.93 -7.02 10.98
N SER A 303 16.83 -6.06 10.93
CA SER A 303 18.06 -6.06 11.73
C SER A 303 17.76 -5.79 13.20
N SER A 304 18.75 -6.02 14.06
CA SER A 304 18.61 -5.69 15.48
C SER A 304 18.49 -4.18 15.72
N SER A 305 19.13 -3.36 14.88
CA SER A 305 18.99 -1.91 14.93
C SER A 305 17.59 -1.43 14.56
N GLN A 306 16.97 -2.02 13.54
CA GLN A 306 15.58 -1.75 13.17
C GLN A 306 14.59 -2.21 14.25
N LEU A 307 14.83 -3.38 14.87
CA LEU A 307 14.01 -3.82 15.99
C LEU A 307 14.10 -2.86 17.17
N ALA A 308 15.31 -2.38 17.50
CA ALA A 308 15.51 -1.40 18.56
C ALA A 308 14.84 -0.05 18.23
N TRP A 309 14.89 0.38 16.96
CA TRP A 309 14.17 1.56 16.50
C TRP A 309 12.65 1.37 16.67
N LEU A 310 12.09 0.25 16.26
CA LEU A 310 10.65 -0.06 16.42
C LEU A 310 10.22 -0.11 17.89
N GLN A 311 11.05 -0.69 18.77
CA GLN A 311 10.81 -0.69 20.21
C GLN A 311 10.77 0.74 20.76
N GLY A 312 11.70 1.59 20.34
CA GLY A 312 11.75 3.00 20.71
C GLY A 312 10.55 3.80 20.18
N ASP A 313 10.11 3.52 18.95
CA ASP A 313 8.93 4.11 18.35
C ASP A 313 7.66 3.78 19.16
N ILE A 314 7.41 2.50 19.39
CA ILE A 314 6.24 2.03 20.16
C ILE A 314 6.27 2.55 21.61
N ALA A 315 7.45 2.65 22.22
CA ALA A 315 7.59 3.24 23.57
C ALA A 315 7.20 4.72 23.62
N ASN A 316 7.17 5.40 22.49
CA ASN A 316 6.68 6.78 22.38
C ASN A 316 5.16 6.88 22.27
N VAL A 317 4.46 5.79 21.95
CA VAL A 317 3.00 5.74 21.86
C VAL A 317 2.38 5.65 23.25
N SER A 318 1.57 6.62 23.61
CA SER A 318 0.85 6.59 24.89
C SER A 318 -0.37 5.66 24.79
N ASN A 319 -0.55 4.76 25.79
CA ASN A 319 -1.67 3.83 25.89
C ASN A 319 -1.91 3.01 24.61
N PRO A 320 -0.91 2.26 24.10
CA PRO A 320 -1.02 1.50 22.86
C PRO A 320 -2.20 0.50 22.90
N GLU A 321 -2.57 -0.02 24.07
CA GLU A 321 -3.71 -0.94 24.27
C GLU A 321 -5.08 -0.30 23.97
N THR A 322 -5.13 1.00 23.74
CA THR A 322 -6.34 1.72 23.30
C THR A 322 -6.31 2.09 21.81
N LYS A 323 -5.17 1.90 21.15
CA LYS A 323 -4.91 2.35 19.78
C LYS A 323 -4.77 1.19 18.79
N THR A 324 -4.95 1.50 17.53
CA THR A 324 -4.65 0.59 16.42
C THR A 324 -3.24 0.86 15.89
N VAL A 325 -2.48 -0.20 15.59
CA VAL A 325 -1.23 -0.10 14.84
C VAL A 325 -1.42 -0.63 13.42
N ILE A 326 -0.84 0.08 12.46
CA ILE A 326 -0.74 -0.34 11.06
C ILE A 326 0.73 -0.34 10.68
N LEU A 327 1.31 -1.54 10.50
CA LEU A 327 2.68 -1.72 10.05
C LEU A 327 2.69 -1.93 8.53
N CYS A 328 3.33 -1.04 7.81
CA CYS A 328 3.52 -1.12 6.37
C CYS A 328 4.93 -1.60 6.05
N CYS A 329 5.02 -2.70 5.31
CA CYS A 329 6.27 -3.27 4.81
C CYS A 329 6.05 -3.75 3.38
N HIS A 330 7.11 -4.25 2.76
CA HIS A 330 7.02 -4.77 1.41
C HIS A 330 6.79 -6.27 1.35
N ILE A 331 7.63 -7.07 2.03
CA ILE A 331 7.64 -8.53 1.93
C ILE A 331 6.71 -9.17 2.97
N PRO A 332 5.89 -10.18 2.60
CA PRO A 332 4.94 -10.82 3.50
C PRO A 332 5.53 -11.39 4.79
N PHE A 333 4.79 -11.28 5.88
CA PHE A 333 5.06 -11.97 7.15
C PHE A 333 4.55 -13.41 7.13
N ARG A 334 3.45 -13.66 6.44
CA ARG A 334 2.67 -14.91 6.48
C ARG A 334 3.53 -16.18 6.58
N GLY A 335 3.28 -16.96 7.61
CA GLY A 335 3.92 -18.25 7.83
C GLY A 335 5.41 -18.21 8.18
N GLY A 336 6.08 -17.09 8.01
CA GLY A 336 7.53 -16.93 8.19
C GLY A 336 8.35 -17.93 7.37
N ALA A 337 9.36 -17.51 6.65
CA ALA A 337 10.25 -18.41 5.93
C ALA A 337 11.20 -19.11 6.90
N THR A 338 11.48 -20.39 6.69
CA THR A 338 12.45 -21.16 7.51
C THR A 338 13.86 -21.15 6.93
N ASN A 339 14.05 -20.70 5.69
CA ASN A 339 15.29 -20.87 4.93
C ASN A 339 15.80 -19.60 4.25
N GLY A 340 15.37 -18.43 4.67
CA GLY A 340 15.87 -17.16 4.15
C GLY A 340 15.49 -16.86 2.69
N SER A 341 14.38 -17.44 2.21
CA SER A 341 13.81 -17.05 0.90
C SER A 341 13.36 -15.59 0.93
N GLY A 342 13.42 -14.91 -0.23
CA GLY A 342 12.93 -13.53 -0.34
C GLY A 342 11.40 -13.41 -0.39
N SER A 343 10.65 -14.52 -0.34
CA SER A 343 9.19 -14.52 -0.57
C SER A 343 8.34 -14.31 0.68
N SER A 344 8.92 -14.45 1.88
CA SER A 344 8.29 -14.09 3.14
C SER A 344 9.33 -13.79 4.21
N MET A 345 8.89 -13.11 5.28
CA MET A 345 9.73 -12.73 6.41
C MET A 345 10.41 -13.94 7.03
N ASN A 346 11.72 -13.86 7.27
CA ASN A 346 12.50 -14.95 7.86
C ASN A 346 12.28 -14.98 9.37
N LYS A 347 11.97 -16.17 9.93
CA LYS A 347 11.78 -16.38 11.37
C LYS A 347 12.99 -15.98 12.21
N ASP A 348 14.21 -16.23 11.72
CA ASP A 348 15.45 -15.88 12.41
C ASP A 348 15.81 -14.38 12.36
N LYS A 349 14.99 -13.56 11.67
CA LYS A 349 15.23 -12.14 11.46
C LYS A 349 14.12 -11.27 12.07
N ASN A 350 13.92 -11.44 13.36
CA ASN A 350 13.00 -10.64 14.18
C ASN A 350 11.50 -10.74 13.81
N TYR A 351 11.09 -11.79 13.09
CA TYR A 351 9.70 -12.05 12.76
C TYR A 351 8.80 -12.07 14.02
N GLU A 352 9.11 -12.98 14.98
CA GLU A 352 8.29 -13.13 16.19
C GLU A 352 8.37 -11.89 17.09
N ASN A 353 9.56 -11.29 17.21
CA ASN A 353 9.75 -10.11 18.04
C ASN A 353 8.90 -8.95 17.54
N THR A 354 8.81 -8.78 16.22
CA THR A 354 7.95 -7.76 15.62
C THR A 354 6.48 -8.03 15.93
N LEU A 355 5.98 -9.24 15.70
CA LEU A 355 4.58 -9.58 15.99
C LEU A 355 4.24 -9.39 17.47
N LYS A 356 5.15 -9.74 18.40
CA LYS A 356 4.99 -9.50 19.84
C LYS A 356 4.90 -8.01 20.19
N LEU A 357 5.61 -7.15 19.48
CA LEU A 357 5.49 -5.70 19.67
C LEU A 357 4.12 -5.18 19.23
N LEU A 358 3.59 -5.68 18.11
CA LEU A 358 2.26 -5.30 17.63
C LEU A 358 1.12 -5.76 18.55
N GLN A 359 1.32 -6.82 19.34
CA GLN A 359 0.34 -7.30 20.32
C GLN A 359 0.03 -6.32 21.47
N GLN A 360 0.87 -5.29 21.67
CA GLN A 360 0.65 -4.25 22.67
C GLN A 360 -0.54 -3.35 22.34
N PHE A 361 -0.95 -3.32 21.06
CA PHE A 361 -2.04 -2.46 20.58
C PHE A 361 -3.40 -3.13 20.68
N LYS A 362 -4.46 -2.31 20.77
CA LYS A 362 -5.86 -2.78 20.75
C LYS A 362 -6.17 -3.62 19.51
N GLU A 363 -5.69 -3.17 18.37
CA GLU A 363 -5.91 -3.77 17.04
C GLU A 363 -4.63 -3.62 16.22
N ALA A 364 -4.28 -4.62 15.40
CA ALA A 364 -3.05 -4.61 14.63
C ALA A 364 -3.27 -5.12 13.21
N HIS A 365 -2.76 -4.37 12.25
CA HIS A 365 -2.75 -4.69 10.83
C HIS A 365 -1.34 -4.60 10.25
N ILE A 366 -1.03 -5.49 9.29
CA ILE A 366 0.20 -5.47 8.51
C ILE A 366 -0.20 -5.30 7.04
N MET A 367 0.34 -4.27 6.37
CA MET A 367 0.05 -3.92 4.99
C MET A 367 1.26 -4.26 4.12
N ILE A 368 1.05 -5.07 3.08
CA ILE A 368 2.13 -5.72 2.32
C ILE A 368 1.88 -5.64 0.81
N GLY A 369 2.97 -5.56 0.02
CA GLY A 369 3.01 -5.69 -1.44
C GLY A 369 3.69 -6.97 -1.90
N HIS A 370 4.70 -6.87 -2.77
CA HIS A 370 5.69 -7.86 -3.18
C HIS A 370 5.19 -9.04 -4.00
N THR A 371 4.08 -9.65 -3.64
CA THR A 371 3.59 -10.85 -4.35
C THR A 371 2.88 -10.53 -5.65
N HIS A 372 2.48 -9.29 -5.83
CA HIS A 372 1.70 -8.75 -6.95
C HIS A 372 0.24 -9.25 -7.00
N TYR A 373 -0.19 -10.12 -6.11
CA TYR A 373 -1.57 -10.58 -6.04
C TYR A 373 -2.12 -10.45 -4.62
N PRO A 374 -3.43 -10.16 -4.46
CA PRO A 374 -4.01 -9.99 -3.15
C PRO A 374 -4.10 -11.34 -2.43
N GLN A 375 -3.82 -11.29 -1.14
CA GLN A 375 -4.03 -12.39 -0.21
C GLN A 375 -4.13 -11.85 1.21
N ASN A 376 -5.22 -12.14 1.91
CA ASN A 376 -5.31 -11.81 3.32
C ASN A 376 -4.89 -13.03 4.16
N TYR A 377 -4.07 -12.79 5.18
CA TYR A 377 -3.62 -13.78 6.13
C TYR A 377 -3.97 -13.36 7.55
N ILE A 378 -4.38 -14.31 8.37
CA ILE A 378 -4.79 -14.08 9.75
C ILE A 378 -3.82 -14.80 10.67
N HIS A 379 -3.02 -14.04 11.45
CA HIS A 379 -2.09 -14.58 12.43
C HIS A 379 -2.84 -14.97 13.70
N THR A 380 -3.50 -16.13 13.70
CA THR A 380 -4.37 -16.58 14.80
C THR A 380 -3.63 -16.86 16.10
N GLU A 381 -2.32 -17.14 16.00
CA GLU A 381 -1.40 -17.39 17.12
C GLU A 381 -0.93 -16.09 17.81
N TYR A 382 -1.10 -14.94 17.18
CA TYR A 382 -0.76 -13.63 17.72
C TYR A 382 -2.02 -12.78 17.86
N LYS A 383 -2.36 -12.45 19.11
CA LYS A 383 -3.53 -11.62 19.41
C LYS A 383 -3.11 -10.26 19.91
N ALA A 384 -3.67 -9.21 19.34
CA ALA A 384 -3.61 -7.86 19.85
C ALA A 384 -4.23 -7.73 21.24
N ALA A 385 -3.94 -6.67 21.99
CA ALA A 385 -4.46 -6.45 23.33
C ALA A 385 -6.00 -6.43 23.40
N GLY A 386 -6.67 -6.03 22.30
CA GLY A 386 -8.12 -6.13 22.17
C GLY A 386 -8.66 -7.55 21.91
N GLY A 387 -7.82 -8.58 21.96
CA GLY A 387 -8.20 -9.99 21.84
C GLY A 387 -8.38 -10.51 20.41
N LYS A 388 -8.30 -9.65 19.38
CA LYS A 388 -8.38 -10.04 17.97
C LYS A 388 -7.01 -10.50 17.44
N PRO A 389 -6.97 -11.39 16.42
CA PRO A 389 -5.72 -11.74 15.75
C PRO A 389 -5.11 -10.53 15.03
N ILE A 390 -3.82 -10.62 14.69
CA ILE A 390 -3.17 -9.67 13.79
C ILE A 390 -3.60 -10.01 12.35
N TYR A 391 -4.06 -9.01 11.61
CA TYR A 391 -4.47 -9.16 10.22
C TYR A 391 -3.34 -8.71 9.29
N GLU A 392 -2.97 -9.55 8.34
CA GLU A 392 -2.02 -9.22 7.28
C GLU A 392 -2.76 -9.12 5.95
N HIS A 393 -2.62 -7.98 5.29
CA HIS A 393 -3.23 -7.66 4.01
C HIS A 393 -2.15 -7.55 2.94
N ILE A 394 -2.10 -8.54 2.05
CA ILE A 394 -1.20 -8.52 0.90
C ILE A 394 -1.96 -7.97 -0.29
N HIS A 395 -1.46 -6.89 -0.87
CA HIS A 395 -2.13 -6.13 -1.92
C HIS A 395 -1.70 -6.59 -3.31
N GLY A 396 -2.66 -6.59 -4.25
CA GLY A 396 -2.35 -6.74 -5.66
C GLY A 396 -1.54 -5.56 -6.19
N ALA A 397 -0.64 -5.83 -7.14
CA ALA A 397 0.21 -4.81 -7.72
C ALA A 397 -0.59 -3.77 -8.52
N ALA A 398 -0.30 -2.50 -8.33
CA ALA A 398 -0.83 -1.42 -9.16
C ALA A 398 -0.43 -1.58 -10.63
N CYS A 399 0.76 -2.14 -10.89
CA CYS A 399 1.23 -2.46 -12.24
C CYS A 399 0.56 -3.71 -12.86
N GLY A 400 -0.25 -4.44 -12.10
CA GLY A 400 -0.80 -5.73 -12.56
C GLY A 400 0.31 -6.69 -13.00
N GLY A 401 0.22 -7.20 -14.21
CA GLY A 401 1.31 -7.95 -14.84
C GLY A 401 2.32 -7.03 -15.53
N TRP A 402 3.07 -6.23 -14.74
CA TRP A 402 4.07 -5.28 -15.24
C TRP A 402 3.56 -4.39 -16.38
N TRP A 403 2.42 -3.78 -16.17
CA TRP A 403 1.79 -2.86 -17.12
C TRP A 403 1.43 -3.49 -18.49
N ALA A 404 1.35 -4.82 -18.57
CA ALA A 404 1.00 -5.53 -19.82
C ALA A 404 -0.45 -6.02 -19.87
N SER A 405 -1.18 -5.96 -18.74
CA SER A 405 -2.56 -6.43 -18.59
C SER A 405 -3.36 -5.52 -17.65
N ASN A 406 -4.67 -5.66 -17.61
CA ASN A 406 -5.57 -5.05 -16.62
C ASN A 406 -5.65 -5.84 -15.31
N CYS A 407 -4.94 -6.94 -15.20
CA CYS A 407 -4.88 -7.79 -14.01
C CYS A 407 -3.49 -8.36 -13.82
N ASN A 408 -3.25 -8.90 -12.64
CA ASN A 408 -2.06 -9.67 -12.33
C ASN A 408 -2.20 -11.13 -12.80
N VAL A 409 -1.16 -11.93 -12.57
CA VAL A 409 -1.10 -13.32 -13.03
C VAL A 409 -2.06 -14.27 -12.32
N THR A 410 -2.64 -13.88 -11.19
CA THR A 410 -3.67 -14.67 -10.50
C THR A 410 -5.09 -14.22 -10.88
N GLY A 411 -5.22 -13.30 -11.82
CA GLY A 411 -6.51 -12.83 -12.34
C GLY A 411 -7.06 -11.58 -11.65
N ALA A 412 -6.60 -11.25 -10.45
CA ALA A 412 -7.07 -10.05 -9.75
C ALA A 412 -6.71 -8.78 -10.53
N PRO A 413 -7.62 -7.81 -10.64
CA PRO A 413 -7.33 -6.54 -11.30
C PRO A 413 -6.19 -5.77 -10.65
N ASN A 414 -5.45 -5.01 -11.44
CA ASN A 414 -4.52 -4.00 -10.90
C ASN A 414 -5.29 -2.85 -10.26
N GLY A 415 -4.69 -2.26 -9.21
CA GLY A 415 -5.37 -1.20 -8.46
C GLY A 415 -4.70 -0.88 -7.12
N PHE A 416 -5.52 -0.58 -6.15
CA PHE A 416 -5.11 -0.25 -4.79
C PHE A 416 -6.18 -0.75 -3.80
N ALA A 417 -6.00 -0.52 -2.50
CA ALA A 417 -7.04 -0.77 -1.51
C ALA A 417 -7.37 0.51 -0.73
N ILE A 418 -8.61 0.62 -0.26
CA ILE A 418 -9.05 1.70 0.62
C ILE A 418 -9.47 1.11 1.97
N TYR A 419 -8.94 1.67 3.04
CA TYR A 419 -9.24 1.34 4.43
C TYR A 419 -9.97 2.51 5.08
N THR A 420 -11.15 2.25 5.61
CA THR A 420 -11.92 3.25 6.36
C THR A 420 -11.64 3.07 7.84
N VAL A 421 -11.12 4.11 8.46
CA VAL A 421 -10.84 4.14 9.90
C VAL A 421 -11.84 5.06 10.57
N SER A 422 -12.40 4.63 11.70
CA SER A 422 -13.26 5.44 12.55
C SER A 422 -13.03 5.10 14.02
N ASN A 423 -12.83 6.13 14.84
CA ASN A 423 -12.58 6.01 16.28
C ASN A 423 -11.49 4.97 16.60
N GLY A 424 -10.34 5.08 15.92
CA GLY A 424 -9.20 4.20 16.13
C GLY A 424 -9.48 2.71 15.86
N THR A 425 -10.35 2.39 14.89
CA THR A 425 -10.65 1.03 14.45
C THR A 425 -10.76 1.01 12.93
N VAL A 426 -10.16 0.05 12.27
CA VAL A 426 -10.35 -0.19 10.84
C VAL A 426 -11.75 -0.77 10.64
N LYS A 427 -12.68 0.03 10.14
CA LYS A 427 -14.10 -0.32 10.00
C LYS A 427 -14.43 -1.07 8.73
N ASN A 428 -13.66 -0.83 7.67
CA ASN A 428 -13.88 -1.44 6.37
C ASN A 428 -12.60 -1.43 5.54
N TRP A 429 -12.49 -2.39 4.62
CA TRP A 429 -11.46 -2.39 3.56
C TRP A 429 -11.98 -3.03 2.29
N GLN A 430 -11.59 -2.44 1.16
CA GLN A 430 -12.01 -2.88 -0.17
C GLN A 430 -10.84 -2.76 -1.16
N ALA A 431 -10.75 -3.71 -2.07
CA ALA A 431 -9.92 -3.55 -3.26
C ALA A 431 -10.59 -2.53 -4.21
N MET A 432 -9.77 -1.66 -4.83
CA MET A 432 -10.19 -0.67 -5.81
C MET A 432 -9.47 -0.96 -7.12
N ASN A 433 -10.23 -1.23 -8.15
CA ASN A 433 -9.70 -1.65 -9.44
C ASN A 433 -9.47 -0.43 -10.34
N SER A 434 -8.26 -0.28 -10.90
CA SER A 434 -7.90 0.90 -11.70
C SER A 434 -8.79 1.11 -12.92
N ASN A 435 -9.16 0.01 -13.59
CA ASN A 435 -9.85 0.04 -14.88
C ASN A 435 -11.29 -0.51 -14.85
N PHE A 436 -11.84 -0.74 -13.64
CA PHE A 436 -13.19 -1.29 -13.46
C PHE A 436 -13.95 -0.49 -12.39
N ASP A 437 -15.24 -0.75 -12.30
CA ASP A 437 -16.10 -0.18 -11.26
C ASP A 437 -15.72 -0.71 -9.86
N ASN A 438 -16.03 0.05 -8.82
CA ASN A 438 -15.63 -0.29 -7.45
C ASN A 438 -16.31 -1.56 -6.91
N ASP A 439 -17.46 -1.95 -7.47
CA ASP A 439 -18.21 -3.16 -7.15
C ASP A 439 -17.75 -4.41 -7.93
N PHE A 440 -16.83 -4.25 -8.90
CA PHE A 440 -16.23 -5.37 -9.61
C PHE A 440 -15.21 -6.07 -8.71
N GLN A 441 -15.70 -6.98 -7.83
CA GLN A 441 -14.91 -7.64 -6.79
C GLN A 441 -14.76 -9.15 -6.98
N LEU A 442 -15.42 -9.70 -8.01
CA LEU A 442 -15.37 -11.13 -8.34
C LEU A 442 -15.57 -11.36 -9.83
N ARG A 443 -15.09 -12.51 -10.30
CA ARG A 443 -15.47 -13.11 -11.58
C ARG A 443 -16.05 -14.49 -11.35
N VAL A 444 -16.93 -14.92 -12.26
CA VAL A 444 -17.52 -16.26 -12.22
C VAL A 444 -17.27 -16.96 -13.57
N TYR A 445 -16.84 -18.21 -13.50
CA TYR A 445 -16.51 -19.04 -14.66
C TYR A 445 -17.31 -20.34 -14.68
N ASP A 446 -17.47 -20.94 -15.87
CA ASP A 446 -17.85 -22.35 -15.98
C ASP A 446 -16.59 -23.21 -15.79
N GLY A 447 -16.59 -24.07 -14.78
CA GLY A 447 -15.48 -24.97 -14.49
C GLY A 447 -15.19 -26.00 -15.60
N ASN A 448 -16.13 -26.22 -16.53
CA ASN A 448 -15.90 -27.05 -17.70
C ASN A 448 -15.36 -26.30 -18.90
N GLN A 449 -15.34 -24.96 -18.86
CA GLN A 449 -14.88 -24.14 -19.98
C GLN A 449 -13.41 -24.42 -20.29
N GLU A 450 -13.12 -24.61 -21.58
CA GLU A 450 -11.77 -24.68 -22.10
C GLU A 450 -11.35 -23.31 -22.61
N PHE A 451 -10.20 -22.86 -22.17
CA PHE A 451 -9.54 -21.65 -22.65
C PHE A 451 -8.47 -22.03 -23.66
N THR A 452 -8.72 -21.73 -24.92
CA THR A 452 -7.80 -22.02 -26.03
C THR A 452 -7.23 -20.72 -26.57
N GLY A 453 -5.90 -20.62 -26.62
CA GLY A 453 -5.24 -19.45 -27.17
C GLY A 453 -4.66 -19.66 -28.55
N SER A 454 -4.11 -18.58 -29.12
CA SER A 454 -3.52 -18.54 -30.46
C SER A 454 -2.35 -19.52 -30.69
N LYS A 455 -1.69 -19.98 -29.59
CA LYS A 455 -0.60 -20.97 -29.63
C LYS A 455 -1.10 -22.43 -29.44
N GLY A 456 -2.42 -22.65 -29.42
CA GLY A 456 -3.01 -23.98 -29.36
C GLY A 456 -3.01 -24.67 -27.99
N TYR A 457 -2.52 -24.01 -26.92
CA TYR A 457 -2.66 -24.55 -25.57
C TYR A 457 -4.12 -24.54 -25.15
N LYS A 458 -4.58 -25.65 -24.56
CA LYS A 458 -5.94 -25.86 -24.08
C LYS A 458 -5.90 -26.09 -22.58
N LEU A 459 -6.40 -25.13 -21.80
CA LEU A 459 -6.42 -25.17 -20.35
C LEU A 459 -7.87 -25.15 -19.84
N SER A 460 -8.13 -25.90 -18.77
CA SER A 460 -9.46 -25.97 -18.13
C SER A 460 -9.33 -25.93 -16.63
N TRP A 461 -10.32 -25.35 -15.94
CA TRP A 461 -10.38 -25.32 -14.49
C TRP A 461 -10.40 -26.71 -13.84
N ASN A 462 -11.06 -27.67 -14.46
CA ASN A 462 -11.28 -29.02 -13.93
C ASN A 462 -10.10 -29.99 -14.14
N LYS A 463 -8.99 -29.53 -14.68
CA LYS A 463 -7.77 -30.32 -14.86
C LYS A 463 -6.74 -29.94 -13.81
N SER A 464 -6.52 -30.82 -12.82
CA SER A 464 -5.47 -30.64 -11.80
C SER A 464 -4.05 -30.92 -12.32
N SER A 465 -3.93 -31.65 -13.43
CA SER A 465 -2.66 -31.96 -14.10
C SER A 465 -2.71 -31.45 -15.54
N GLN A 466 -2.15 -30.28 -15.76
CA GLN A 466 -1.97 -29.66 -17.08
C GLN A 466 -0.79 -28.69 -17.04
N SER A 467 -0.25 -28.36 -18.20
CA SER A 467 0.88 -27.46 -18.33
C SER A 467 0.78 -26.60 -19.58
N VAL A 468 1.51 -25.48 -19.58
CA VAL A 468 1.69 -24.61 -20.73
C VAL A 468 3.17 -24.30 -20.89
N ALA A 469 3.71 -24.45 -22.10
CA ALA A 469 5.14 -24.25 -22.40
C ALA A 469 6.11 -24.99 -21.44
N GLY A 470 5.71 -26.18 -20.95
CA GLY A 470 6.50 -26.96 -19.99
C GLY A 470 6.33 -26.58 -18.53
N TYR A 471 5.56 -25.53 -18.21
CA TYR A 471 5.31 -25.10 -16.83
C TYR A 471 3.94 -25.62 -16.34
N PRO A 472 3.85 -26.17 -15.12
CA PRO A 472 2.59 -26.59 -14.55
C PRO A 472 1.57 -25.43 -14.45
N ALA A 473 0.34 -25.67 -14.83
CA ALA A 473 -0.77 -24.72 -14.72
C ALA A 473 -2.01 -25.42 -14.12
N PRO A 474 -1.95 -25.90 -12.88
CA PRO A 474 -3.01 -26.70 -12.29
C PRO A 474 -4.29 -25.90 -12.06
N GLY A 475 -5.44 -26.45 -12.49
CA GLY A 475 -6.73 -26.15 -11.97
C GLY A 475 -7.06 -27.06 -10.77
N PHE A 476 -8.33 -27.47 -10.61
CA PHE A 476 -8.75 -28.37 -9.52
C PHE A 476 -9.94 -29.25 -9.92
N ALA A 477 -9.92 -30.52 -9.51
CA ALA A 477 -10.90 -31.52 -9.95
C ALA A 477 -12.34 -31.15 -9.58
N ALA A 478 -12.58 -30.50 -8.44
CA ALA A 478 -13.92 -30.12 -8.00
C ALA A 478 -14.58 -29.03 -8.88
N ALA A 479 -13.82 -28.38 -9.76
CA ALA A 479 -14.38 -27.45 -10.75
C ALA A 479 -15.24 -28.17 -11.81
N SER A 480 -15.12 -29.49 -11.95
CA SER A 480 -15.90 -30.25 -12.93
C SER A 480 -17.41 -30.12 -12.67
N GLY A 481 -18.13 -29.54 -13.64
CA GLY A 481 -19.56 -29.27 -13.55
C GLY A 481 -19.96 -28.18 -12.55
N ALA A 482 -19.02 -27.36 -12.12
CA ALA A 482 -19.24 -26.32 -11.11
C ALA A 482 -19.10 -24.92 -11.68
N PHE A 483 -19.79 -23.96 -11.07
CA PHE A 483 -19.37 -22.56 -11.11
C PHE A 483 -18.08 -22.41 -10.34
N VAL A 484 -17.12 -21.66 -10.88
CA VAL A 484 -15.90 -21.24 -10.19
C VAL A 484 -15.98 -19.74 -9.99
N ALA A 485 -15.97 -19.28 -8.74
CA ALA A 485 -15.90 -17.87 -8.39
C ALA A 485 -14.47 -17.54 -7.95
N GLU A 486 -13.92 -16.49 -8.53
CA GLU A 486 -12.67 -15.86 -8.15
C GLU A 486 -13.00 -14.60 -7.33
N ILE A 487 -12.54 -14.55 -6.07
CA ILE A 487 -12.81 -13.45 -5.14
C ILE A 487 -11.48 -12.95 -4.60
N TRP A 488 -10.89 -11.98 -5.28
CA TRP A 488 -9.49 -11.60 -5.06
C TRP A 488 -9.15 -10.97 -3.72
N ASN A 489 -10.12 -10.53 -2.94
CA ASN A 489 -9.89 -9.97 -1.60
C ASN A 489 -10.37 -10.89 -0.48
N ASP A 490 -10.50 -12.21 -0.75
CA ASP A 490 -10.97 -13.18 0.24
C ASP A 490 -9.95 -13.46 1.35
N ASP A 491 -10.43 -14.08 2.42
CA ASP A 491 -9.65 -14.73 3.45
C ASP A 491 -10.30 -16.05 3.90
N THR A 492 -9.67 -16.75 4.82
CA THR A 492 -10.12 -18.09 5.25
C THR A 492 -11.35 -18.09 6.17
N SER A 493 -11.78 -16.92 6.69
CA SER A 493 -12.72 -16.90 7.82
C SER A 493 -13.88 -15.91 7.69
N ASN A 494 -13.71 -14.84 6.93
CA ASN A 494 -14.60 -13.68 6.96
C ASN A 494 -15.49 -13.55 5.72
N TRP A 495 -15.49 -14.57 4.87
CA TRP A 495 -16.26 -14.57 3.64
C TRP A 495 -17.25 -15.72 3.59
N LYS A 496 -18.43 -15.44 3.00
CA LYS A 496 -19.43 -16.43 2.55
C LYS A 496 -19.72 -16.16 1.09
N VAL A 497 -19.89 -17.23 0.31
CA VAL A 497 -20.23 -17.09 -1.11
C VAL A 497 -21.46 -17.95 -1.38
N GLU A 498 -22.53 -17.33 -1.86
CA GLU A 498 -23.83 -17.92 -2.01
C GLU A 498 -24.24 -17.99 -3.48
N PHE A 499 -24.87 -19.10 -3.87
CA PHE A 499 -25.53 -19.25 -5.15
C PHE A 499 -27.03 -18.98 -4.99
N TRP A 500 -27.51 -18.04 -5.76
CA TRP A 500 -28.91 -17.66 -5.82
C TRP A 500 -29.48 -17.96 -7.20
N GLN A 501 -30.73 -18.40 -7.29
CA GLN A 501 -31.42 -18.64 -8.54
C GLN A 501 -32.90 -18.25 -8.41
N ASN A 502 -33.44 -17.55 -9.42
CA ASN A 502 -34.80 -17.01 -9.41
C ASN A 502 -35.15 -16.20 -8.14
N GLY A 503 -34.17 -15.45 -7.61
CA GLY A 503 -34.33 -14.60 -6.43
C GLY A 503 -34.27 -15.33 -5.08
N ALA A 504 -34.00 -16.64 -5.05
CA ALA A 504 -33.88 -17.43 -3.84
C ALA A 504 -32.47 -18.04 -3.70
N LYS A 505 -31.95 -18.12 -2.45
CA LYS A 505 -30.73 -18.85 -2.17
C LYS A 505 -30.93 -20.34 -2.40
N VAL A 506 -30.05 -20.94 -3.20
CA VAL A 506 -30.06 -22.37 -3.53
C VAL A 506 -28.95 -23.14 -2.81
N GLY A 507 -27.79 -22.51 -2.58
CA GLY A 507 -26.69 -23.17 -1.89
C GLY A 507 -25.51 -22.26 -1.61
N ASP A 508 -24.48 -22.83 -1.00
CA ASP A 508 -23.25 -22.16 -0.67
C ASP A 508 -22.09 -22.69 -1.51
N PHE A 509 -21.23 -21.77 -1.97
CA PHE A 509 -19.94 -22.13 -2.53
C PHE A 509 -19.02 -22.68 -1.44
N ARG A 510 -18.09 -23.51 -1.85
CA ARG A 510 -16.97 -23.99 -1.01
C ARG A 510 -15.68 -23.38 -1.50
N ARG A 511 -14.79 -22.98 -0.59
CA ARG A 511 -13.45 -22.54 -0.91
C ARG A 511 -12.64 -23.71 -1.48
N ALA A 512 -11.87 -23.47 -2.54
CA ALA A 512 -11.16 -24.54 -3.25
C ALA A 512 -9.87 -25.01 -2.54
N GLY A 513 -9.39 -24.25 -1.52
CA GLY A 513 -8.19 -24.55 -0.74
C GLY A 513 -7.21 -23.38 -0.68
N ASP A 514 -6.10 -23.56 0.05
CA ASP A 514 -5.16 -22.47 0.38
C ASP A 514 -4.01 -22.33 -0.63
N GLY A 515 -4.19 -22.65 -1.87
CA GLY A 515 -3.21 -22.48 -2.93
C GLY A 515 -3.11 -23.66 -3.87
N GLY A 516 -2.12 -23.61 -4.76
CA GLY A 516 -1.89 -24.67 -5.74
C GLY A 516 -2.77 -24.60 -6.99
N ILE A 517 -3.60 -23.55 -7.15
CA ILE A 517 -4.51 -23.37 -8.29
C ILE A 517 -4.05 -22.14 -9.08
N CYS A 518 -3.82 -22.32 -10.38
CA CYS A 518 -3.57 -21.21 -11.29
C CYS A 518 -4.89 -20.57 -11.76
N ASN A 519 -4.88 -19.28 -12.01
CA ASN A 519 -5.97 -18.64 -12.76
C ASN A 519 -5.89 -19.08 -14.23
N ILE A 520 -6.78 -19.97 -14.64
CA ILE A 520 -6.73 -20.58 -15.97
C ILE A 520 -6.89 -19.55 -17.10
N PRO A 521 -7.85 -18.60 -17.04
CA PRO A 521 -7.94 -17.52 -18.02
C PRO A 521 -6.70 -16.61 -18.04
N ALA A 522 -6.17 -16.23 -16.87
CA ALA A 522 -4.99 -15.39 -16.79
C ALA A 522 -3.75 -16.06 -17.41
N VAL A 523 -3.48 -17.31 -17.06
CA VAL A 523 -2.38 -18.08 -17.66
C VAL A 523 -2.56 -18.20 -19.18
N SER A 524 -3.78 -18.50 -19.64
CA SER A 524 -4.09 -18.59 -21.08
C SER A 524 -3.88 -17.25 -21.77
N PHE A 525 -4.32 -16.16 -21.18
CA PHE A 525 -4.09 -14.81 -21.69
C PHE A 525 -2.60 -14.48 -21.83
N TRP A 526 -1.83 -14.72 -20.78
CA TRP A 526 -0.39 -14.41 -20.76
C TRP A 526 0.38 -15.17 -21.85
N TYR A 527 0.15 -16.47 -21.98
CA TYR A 527 0.86 -17.29 -22.97
C TYR A 527 0.36 -17.09 -24.40
N ASN A 528 -0.92 -16.83 -24.58
CA ASN A 528 -1.54 -16.83 -25.90
C ASN A 528 -1.69 -15.44 -26.52
N VAL A 529 -1.91 -14.40 -25.68
CA VAL A 529 -2.20 -13.04 -26.13
C VAL A 529 -0.98 -12.13 -25.91
N SER A 530 -0.39 -12.13 -24.72
CA SER A 530 0.72 -11.23 -24.39
C SER A 530 2.08 -11.67 -24.97
N GLY A 531 2.18 -12.91 -25.45
CA GLY A 531 3.44 -13.45 -26.01
C GLY A 531 4.53 -13.80 -24.99
N LYS A 532 4.27 -13.69 -23.70
CA LYS A 532 5.21 -14.07 -22.62
C LYS A 532 5.25 -15.58 -22.45
N THR A 533 6.21 -16.25 -23.12
CA THR A 533 6.24 -17.71 -23.26
C THR A 533 7.26 -18.43 -22.36
N THR A 534 8.07 -17.70 -21.59
CA THR A 534 9.21 -18.30 -20.88
C THR A 534 9.32 -17.88 -19.42
N ASP A 535 8.35 -17.18 -18.90
CA ASP A 535 8.38 -16.64 -17.53
C ASP A 535 7.54 -17.51 -16.59
N THR A 536 8.21 -18.15 -15.61
CA THR A 536 7.53 -18.96 -14.58
C THR A 536 6.57 -18.14 -13.71
N TYR A 537 6.69 -16.81 -13.74
CA TYR A 537 5.81 -15.91 -13.00
C TYR A 537 4.34 -16.01 -13.43
N VAL A 538 4.07 -16.27 -14.69
CA VAL A 538 2.69 -16.37 -15.21
C VAL A 538 1.89 -17.55 -14.66
N ASN A 539 2.56 -18.53 -14.04
CA ASN A 539 1.96 -19.71 -13.45
C ASN A 539 1.81 -19.61 -11.93
N ARG A 540 1.80 -18.41 -11.37
CA ARG A 540 1.59 -18.22 -9.93
C ARG A 540 0.23 -18.78 -9.53
N THR A 541 0.23 -19.47 -8.39
CA THR A 541 -0.97 -20.04 -7.80
C THR A 541 -1.53 -19.11 -6.73
N ALA A 542 -2.83 -19.10 -6.57
CA ALA A 542 -3.55 -18.34 -5.55
C ALA A 542 -4.58 -19.21 -4.84
N SER A 543 -5.19 -18.66 -3.80
CA SER A 543 -6.12 -19.35 -2.91
C SER A 543 -7.55 -18.76 -2.95
N HIS A 544 -7.79 -17.74 -3.75
CA HIS A 544 -9.03 -16.96 -3.76
C HIS A 544 -10.12 -17.53 -4.70
N TYR A 545 -10.17 -18.87 -4.86
CA TYR A 545 -11.16 -19.57 -5.69
C TYR A 545 -12.17 -20.31 -4.84
N TRP A 546 -13.44 -20.22 -5.28
CA TRP A 546 -14.60 -20.87 -4.67
C TRP A 546 -15.37 -21.63 -5.74
N TYR A 547 -16.09 -22.68 -5.40
CA TYR A 547 -16.86 -23.46 -6.36
C TYR A 547 -18.22 -23.89 -5.81
N TYR A 548 -19.20 -23.96 -6.71
CA TYR A 548 -20.54 -24.48 -6.45
C TYR A 548 -21.00 -25.32 -7.62
N LYS A 549 -21.46 -26.54 -7.35
CA LYS A 549 -21.94 -27.46 -8.38
C LYS A 549 -23.47 -27.43 -8.43
N PRO A 550 -24.11 -26.88 -9.50
CA PRO A 550 -25.55 -26.93 -9.69
C PRO A 550 -26.00 -28.38 -9.99
N ALA A 551 -27.27 -28.66 -9.76
CA ALA A 551 -27.83 -30.00 -10.01
C ALA A 551 -27.68 -30.46 -11.48
N SER A 552 -27.70 -29.53 -12.42
CA SER A 552 -27.45 -29.78 -13.85
C SER A 552 -26.03 -30.25 -14.16
N GLY A 553 -25.03 -29.88 -13.33
CA GLY A 553 -23.61 -30.01 -13.62
C GLY A 553 -23.17 -29.23 -14.87
N LYS A 554 -23.95 -28.26 -15.31
CA LYS A 554 -23.71 -27.44 -16.53
C LYS A 554 -23.92 -25.96 -16.25
N PRO A 555 -22.95 -25.25 -15.63
CA PRO A 555 -23.08 -23.84 -15.30
C PRO A 555 -23.54 -22.95 -16.46
N ALA A 556 -23.02 -23.19 -17.66
CA ALA A 556 -23.39 -22.43 -18.85
C ALA A 556 -24.86 -22.57 -19.26
N SER A 557 -25.59 -23.59 -18.77
CA SER A 557 -27.01 -23.78 -19.05
C SER A 557 -27.95 -23.21 -17.97
N GLU A 558 -27.39 -22.75 -16.85
CA GLU A 558 -28.18 -22.16 -15.78
C GLU A 558 -28.63 -20.74 -16.17
N THR A 559 -29.87 -20.43 -15.79
CA THR A 559 -30.50 -19.13 -16.07
C THR A 559 -30.96 -18.45 -14.78
N ASN A 560 -31.09 -17.12 -14.82
CA ASN A 560 -31.56 -16.33 -13.68
C ASN A 560 -30.79 -16.58 -12.37
N TRP A 561 -29.48 -16.77 -12.48
CA TRP A 561 -28.61 -17.00 -11.34
C TRP A 561 -27.81 -15.75 -10.94
N GLU A 562 -27.42 -15.71 -9.70
CA GLU A 562 -26.55 -14.70 -9.12
C GLU A 562 -25.63 -15.35 -8.09
N VAL A 563 -24.37 -14.97 -8.11
CA VAL A 563 -23.39 -15.29 -7.07
C VAL A 563 -23.28 -14.08 -6.14
N LYS A 564 -23.42 -14.28 -4.84
CA LYS A 564 -23.21 -13.24 -3.82
C LYS A 564 -22.01 -13.59 -2.97
N ALA A 565 -20.97 -12.76 -3.06
CA ALA A 565 -19.80 -12.81 -2.19
C ALA A 565 -19.98 -11.82 -1.05
N ILE A 566 -20.05 -12.33 0.18
CA ILE A 566 -20.39 -11.55 1.38
C ILE A 566 -19.19 -11.57 2.31
N GLN A 567 -18.57 -10.40 2.49
CA GLN A 567 -17.51 -10.16 3.45
C GLN A 567 -18.12 -9.69 4.77
N THR A 568 -17.68 -10.24 5.90
CA THR A 568 -17.91 -9.65 7.23
C THR A 568 -16.59 -9.13 7.76
N VAL A 569 -16.46 -7.82 7.88
CA VAL A 569 -15.24 -7.19 8.38
C VAL A 569 -15.07 -7.52 9.87
N PRO A 570 -14.02 -8.26 10.28
CA PRO A 570 -13.94 -8.83 11.63
C PRO A 570 -13.73 -7.79 12.74
N THR A 571 -13.22 -6.62 12.39
CA THR A 571 -12.96 -5.52 13.33
C THR A 571 -14.21 -4.73 13.68
N SER A 572 -15.20 -4.67 12.78
CA SER A 572 -16.41 -3.85 12.92
C SER A 572 -17.71 -4.64 12.87
N GLY A 573 -17.72 -5.82 12.25
CA GLY A 573 -18.94 -6.55 11.91
C GLY A 573 -19.69 -5.99 10.69
N GLN A 574 -19.16 -4.97 10.01
CA GLN A 574 -19.73 -4.46 8.77
C GLN A 574 -19.74 -5.54 7.70
N THR A 575 -20.81 -5.63 6.93
CA THR A 575 -20.90 -6.55 5.80
C THR A 575 -20.84 -5.79 4.48
N ASN A 576 -20.04 -6.33 3.55
CA ASN A 576 -20.01 -5.90 2.15
C ASN A 576 -20.52 -7.07 1.29
N THR A 577 -21.40 -6.78 0.35
CA THR A 577 -21.94 -7.80 -0.57
C THR A 577 -21.62 -7.40 -2.00
N TYR A 578 -20.99 -8.31 -2.73
CA TYR A 578 -20.63 -8.15 -4.13
C TYR A 578 -21.34 -9.23 -4.94
N THR A 579 -21.78 -8.90 -6.14
CA THR A 579 -22.59 -9.79 -6.95
C THR A 579 -22.07 -9.98 -8.36
N ALA A 580 -22.28 -11.16 -8.92
CA ALA A 580 -22.06 -11.44 -10.32
C ALA A 580 -23.16 -12.37 -10.85
N ASN A 581 -23.67 -12.07 -12.04
CA ASN A 581 -24.75 -12.83 -12.71
C ASN A 581 -24.40 -13.21 -14.16
N LYS A 582 -23.11 -13.09 -14.51
CA LYS A 582 -22.58 -13.40 -15.83
C LYS A 582 -21.30 -14.22 -15.74
N LEU A 583 -21.17 -15.22 -16.61
CA LEU A 583 -19.91 -15.95 -16.77
C LEU A 583 -18.88 -15.12 -17.51
N THR A 584 -17.63 -15.19 -17.04
CA THR A 584 -16.47 -14.69 -17.76
C THR A 584 -16.02 -15.75 -18.74
N THR A 585 -16.22 -15.51 -20.03
CA THR A 585 -16.01 -16.50 -21.10
C THR A 585 -14.85 -16.16 -22.03
N ASP A 586 -14.29 -14.96 -21.92
CA ASP A 586 -13.23 -14.45 -22.79
C ASP A 586 -12.15 -13.66 -22.00
N TYR A 587 -11.24 -13.03 -22.73
CA TYR A 587 -10.13 -12.25 -22.16
C TYR A 587 -10.41 -10.75 -22.05
N SER A 588 -11.64 -10.28 -22.25
CA SER A 588 -11.96 -8.85 -22.33
C SER A 588 -11.58 -8.08 -21.06
N THR A 589 -11.69 -8.73 -19.88
CA THR A 589 -11.31 -8.12 -18.60
C THR A 589 -9.81 -8.25 -18.27
N PHE A 590 -9.02 -8.94 -19.10
CA PHE A 590 -7.58 -9.10 -18.95
C PHE A 590 -6.80 -8.21 -19.91
N ASP A 591 -7.35 -7.96 -21.09
CA ASP A 591 -6.69 -7.21 -22.16
C ASP A 591 -6.77 -5.70 -21.91
N LYS A 592 -5.62 -5.06 -21.74
CA LYS A 592 -5.50 -3.62 -21.53
C LYS A 592 -5.96 -2.76 -22.72
N ASN A 593 -6.12 -3.35 -23.89
CA ASN A 593 -6.54 -2.66 -25.10
C ASN A 593 -8.06 -2.77 -25.36
N LYS A 594 -8.78 -3.39 -24.45
CA LYS A 594 -10.24 -3.52 -24.48
C LYS A 594 -10.88 -2.90 -23.24
#